data_0594eabe036891de10af803c0c54855f
#
_entry.id   0594eabe036891de10af803c0c54855f
#
_cell.length_a   1.000
_cell.length_b   1.000
_cell.length_c   1.000
_cell.angle_alpha   90.00
_cell.angle_beta   90.00
_cell.angle_gamma   90.00
#
_symmetry.space_group_name_H-M   'P 1'
#
loop_
_entity.id
_entity.type
_entity.pdbx_description
1 polymer ?
#
loop_
_entity_poly.entity_id
_entity_poly.type
_entity_poly.pdbx_seq_one_letter_code
_entity_poly.pdbx_strand_id
1 'polypeptide(L)'
;YFSAIKEGKPTAALIGFLKANHLSFEQLSLLKDGQQEVYAYIFTEEGILLKDRLQVIFEQAIKKIPVHKLMRWGRHSAQFVRPVHRVMALLGDKVIPLELFGKKSDRYTAGHRFLASTACVELKTADDYEKILYTHKVVADFDKRQQIIKAGLDSYGNWIGDQALLDEVTALVEWPVVMQGAFKQDYLNLPPECLILTMQKNQKYFPQYDKTGRLTHQFLLVSNVEVVDKVIDGNERVLRARLEDATFFYQTDLNIRLEDRVPLLKKVIY
;
A
#
# COMPACT_ATOMS: atom_id res chain seq x y z
N TYR A 1 -13.52 39.06 10.96
CA TYR A 1 -14.66 39.79 10.37
C TYR A 1 -14.49 41.26 10.67
N PHE A 2 -13.88 41.98 9.74
CA PHE A 2 -13.74 43.44 9.85
C PHE A 2 -14.96 44.07 9.21
N SER A 3 -15.51 45.12 9.84
CA SER A 3 -16.58 45.85 9.21
C SER A 3 -16.06 46.41 7.87
N ALA A 4 -16.73 46.06 6.77
CA ALA A 4 -16.30 46.47 5.43
C ALA A 4 -16.43 48.01 5.25
N ILE A 5 -17.36 48.62 6.01
CA ILE A 5 -17.65 50.04 6.01
C ILE A 5 -17.53 50.54 7.45
N LYS A 6 -16.79 51.65 7.66
CA LYS A 6 -16.71 52.39 8.92
C LYS A 6 -17.01 53.84 8.62
N GLU A 7 -17.97 54.40 9.39
CA GLU A 7 -18.39 55.81 9.22
C GLU A 7 -18.78 56.19 7.77
N GLY A 8 -19.45 55.27 7.06
CA GLY A 8 -19.89 55.50 5.68
C GLY A 8 -18.77 55.38 4.61
N LYS A 9 -17.53 55.05 5.02
CA LYS A 9 -16.40 54.92 4.08
C LYS A 9 -15.88 53.47 4.06
N PRO A 10 -15.44 52.99 2.89
CA PRO A 10 -14.83 51.63 2.80
C PRO A 10 -13.53 51.56 3.60
N THR A 11 -13.38 50.47 4.35
CA THR A 11 -12.17 50.19 5.12
C THR A 11 -10.99 49.79 4.25
N ALA A 12 -9.76 49.91 4.77
CA ALA A 12 -8.58 49.43 4.05
C ALA A 12 -8.66 47.96 3.63
N ALA A 13 -9.33 47.12 4.44
CA ALA A 13 -9.56 45.71 4.14
C ALA A 13 -10.48 45.52 2.90
N LEU A 14 -11.57 46.31 2.81
CA LEU A 14 -12.46 46.24 1.66
C LEU A 14 -11.78 46.79 0.39
N ILE A 15 -11.01 47.87 0.52
CA ILE A 15 -10.24 48.40 -0.62
C ILE A 15 -9.18 47.41 -1.10
N GLY A 16 -8.51 46.69 -0.17
CA GLY A 16 -7.56 45.63 -0.50
C GLY A 16 -8.20 44.47 -1.21
N PHE A 17 -9.38 44.03 -0.74
CA PHE A 17 -10.14 42.96 -1.38
C PHE A 17 -10.58 43.36 -2.84
N LEU A 18 -11.13 44.57 -3.02
CA LEU A 18 -11.54 45.05 -4.31
C LEU A 18 -10.37 45.14 -5.32
N LYS A 19 -9.21 45.63 -4.86
CA LYS A 19 -8.01 45.73 -5.70
C LYS A 19 -7.46 44.35 -6.06
N ALA A 20 -7.38 43.44 -5.09
CA ALA A 20 -6.86 42.09 -5.31
C ALA A 20 -7.70 41.27 -6.28
N ASN A 21 -9.01 41.53 -6.33
CA ASN A 21 -9.93 40.82 -7.19
C ASN A 21 -10.37 41.63 -8.42
N HIS A 22 -9.80 42.80 -8.67
CA HIS A 22 -10.14 43.70 -9.78
C HIS A 22 -11.65 44.05 -9.84
N LEU A 23 -12.27 44.28 -8.67
CA LEU A 23 -13.68 44.54 -8.50
C LEU A 23 -13.96 46.03 -8.20
N SER A 24 -15.15 46.51 -8.53
CA SER A 24 -15.73 47.77 -8.04
C SER A 24 -16.70 47.48 -6.86
N PHE A 25 -16.95 48.47 -6.01
CA PHE A 25 -17.87 48.31 -4.89
C PHE A 25 -19.31 47.98 -5.31
N GLU A 26 -19.75 48.47 -6.47
CA GLU A 26 -21.08 48.26 -7.02
C GLU A 26 -21.31 46.78 -7.43
N GLN A 27 -20.26 46.02 -7.63
CA GLN A 27 -20.34 44.60 -7.95
C GLN A 27 -20.54 43.70 -6.69
N LEU A 28 -20.49 44.29 -5.52
CA LEU A 28 -20.71 43.55 -4.29
C LEU A 28 -22.21 43.48 -3.92
N SER A 29 -22.61 42.34 -3.42
CA SER A 29 -23.91 42.09 -2.83
C SER A 29 -23.83 41.96 -1.33
N LEU A 30 -24.83 42.45 -0.61
CA LEU A 30 -24.94 42.28 0.82
C LEU A 30 -25.61 40.94 1.10
N LEU A 31 -24.91 40.02 1.77
CA LEU A 31 -25.42 38.72 2.14
C LEU A 31 -25.42 38.54 3.64
N LYS A 32 -26.36 37.71 4.15
CA LYS A 32 -26.36 37.27 5.58
C LYS A 32 -25.50 36.01 5.72
N ASP A 33 -24.49 36.11 6.56
CA ASP A 33 -23.69 34.98 7.01
C ASP A 33 -23.92 34.77 8.52
N GLY A 34 -24.82 33.85 8.84
CA GLY A 34 -25.32 33.66 10.20
C GLY A 34 -26.12 34.89 10.68
N GLN A 35 -25.61 35.56 11.74
CA GLN A 35 -26.21 36.78 12.31
C GLN A 35 -25.58 38.09 11.78
N GLN A 36 -24.64 38.00 10.88
CA GLN A 36 -23.89 39.15 10.37
C GLN A 36 -24.21 39.39 8.88
N GLU A 37 -24.22 40.66 8.50
CA GLU A 37 -24.29 41.07 7.08
C GLU A 37 -22.85 41.26 6.57
N VAL A 38 -22.54 40.62 5.44
CA VAL A 38 -21.24 40.65 4.79
C VAL A 38 -21.34 41.10 3.35
N TYR A 39 -20.38 41.88 2.88
CA TYR A 39 -20.25 42.18 1.46
C TYR A 39 -19.60 41.00 0.76
N ALA A 40 -20.25 40.48 -0.28
CA ALA A 40 -19.78 39.34 -1.06
C ALA A 40 -19.85 39.65 -2.54
N TYR A 41 -18.91 39.09 -3.29
CA TYR A 41 -18.96 39.05 -4.75
C TYR A 41 -19.37 37.64 -5.18
N ILE A 42 -20.47 37.59 -5.94
CA ILE A 42 -20.98 36.31 -6.46
C ILE A 42 -20.61 36.29 -7.96
N PHE A 43 -19.83 35.29 -8.33
CA PHE A 43 -19.46 35.05 -9.71
C PHE A 43 -19.69 33.58 -10.08
N THR A 44 -19.96 33.38 -11.35
CA THR A 44 -20.04 32.01 -11.90
C THR A 44 -18.74 31.72 -12.60
N GLU A 45 -18.04 30.68 -12.13
CA GLU A 45 -16.85 30.17 -12.79
C GLU A 45 -17.25 28.97 -13.65
N GLU A 46 -16.86 28.97 -14.90
CA GLU A 46 -17.07 27.79 -15.74
C GLU A 46 -16.23 26.63 -15.26
N GLY A 47 -16.88 25.51 -15.01
CA GLY A 47 -16.19 24.27 -14.61
C GLY A 47 -15.26 23.77 -15.72
N ILE A 48 -14.10 23.30 -15.35
CA ILE A 48 -13.15 22.69 -16.28
C ILE A 48 -13.45 21.19 -16.37
N LEU A 49 -13.52 20.66 -17.58
CA LEU A 49 -13.78 19.25 -17.77
C LEU A 49 -12.65 18.40 -17.14
N LEU A 50 -13.03 17.32 -16.47
CA LEU A 50 -12.09 16.41 -15.81
C LEU A 50 -10.99 15.93 -16.77
N LYS A 51 -11.33 15.60 -18.00
CA LYS A 51 -10.36 15.16 -19.04
C LYS A 51 -9.22 16.14 -19.27
N ASP A 52 -9.46 17.45 -19.09
CA ASP A 52 -8.49 18.50 -19.36
C ASP A 52 -7.56 18.78 -18.16
N ARG A 53 -7.92 18.29 -16.98
CA ARG A 53 -7.16 18.47 -15.74
C ARG A 53 -6.51 17.20 -15.21
N LEU A 54 -7.03 16.05 -15.56
CA LEU A 54 -6.66 14.78 -14.93
C LEU A 54 -5.17 14.44 -15.15
N GLN A 55 -4.62 14.74 -16.32
CA GLN A 55 -3.18 14.54 -16.60
C GLN A 55 -2.29 15.24 -15.56
N VAL A 56 -2.52 16.53 -15.36
CA VAL A 56 -1.73 17.35 -14.43
C VAL A 56 -1.93 16.87 -12.98
N ILE A 57 -3.16 16.50 -12.61
CA ILE A 57 -3.48 15.99 -11.27
C ILE A 57 -2.71 14.70 -11.01
N PHE A 58 -2.74 13.75 -11.93
CA PHE A 58 -2.02 12.48 -11.75
C PHE A 58 -0.50 12.66 -11.73
N GLU A 59 0.07 13.48 -12.60
CA GLU A 59 1.50 13.77 -12.59
C GLU A 59 1.97 14.37 -11.27
N GLN A 60 1.18 15.29 -10.71
CA GLN A 60 1.48 15.90 -9.42
C GLN A 60 1.29 14.91 -8.26
N ALA A 61 0.23 14.10 -8.29
CA ALA A 61 -0.03 13.10 -7.26
C ALA A 61 1.07 12.04 -7.22
N ILE A 62 1.49 11.51 -8.38
CA ILE A 62 2.56 10.52 -8.49
C ILE A 62 3.88 11.06 -7.91
N LYS A 63 4.22 12.33 -8.19
CA LYS A 63 5.44 12.97 -7.65
C LYS A 63 5.40 13.15 -6.14
N LYS A 64 4.21 13.20 -5.52
CA LYS A 64 4.02 13.39 -4.07
C LYS A 64 3.93 12.07 -3.30
N ILE A 65 3.86 10.92 -3.98
CA ILE A 65 3.84 9.61 -3.30
C ILE A 65 5.17 9.44 -2.55
N PRO A 66 5.15 9.18 -1.23
CA PRO A 66 6.36 9.00 -0.44
C PRO A 66 7.02 7.66 -0.76
N VAL A 67 7.95 7.67 -1.70
CA VAL A 67 8.69 6.47 -2.15
C VAL A 67 10.15 6.63 -1.76
N HIS A 68 10.67 5.68 -0.98
CA HIS A 68 12.07 5.69 -0.55
C HIS A 68 13.05 5.50 -1.71
N LYS A 69 12.70 4.68 -2.68
CA LYS A 69 13.59 4.38 -3.81
C LYS A 69 12.78 4.18 -5.10
N LEU A 70 13.13 4.96 -6.10
CA LEU A 70 12.58 4.84 -7.45
C LEU A 70 13.53 4.02 -8.32
N MET A 71 12.97 3.27 -9.28
CA MET A 71 13.72 2.54 -10.28
C MET A 71 13.34 3.00 -11.70
N ARG A 72 14.28 2.95 -12.60
CA ARG A 72 14.07 3.09 -14.04
C ARG A 72 13.95 1.72 -14.69
N TRP A 73 13.21 1.66 -15.78
CA TRP A 73 13.11 0.43 -16.59
C TRP A 73 13.06 0.74 -18.08
N GLY A 74 13.48 -0.21 -18.89
CA GLY A 74 13.47 -0.09 -20.34
C GLY A 74 14.34 1.09 -20.83
N ARG A 75 13.90 1.73 -21.94
CA ARG A 75 14.59 2.87 -22.56
C ARG A 75 14.00 4.23 -22.18
N HIS A 76 13.02 4.26 -21.26
CA HIS A 76 12.32 5.46 -20.84
C HIS A 76 13.03 6.16 -19.68
N SER A 77 12.80 7.46 -19.55
CA SER A 77 13.20 8.24 -18.37
C SER A 77 12.26 8.07 -17.17
N ALA A 78 11.12 7.40 -17.38
CA ALA A 78 10.13 7.19 -16.35
C ALA A 78 10.70 6.40 -15.15
N GLN A 79 10.34 6.84 -13.94
CA GLN A 79 10.75 6.23 -12.68
C GLN A 79 9.53 5.98 -11.80
N PHE A 80 9.48 4.80 -11.19
CA PHE A 80 8.46 4.45 -10.19
C PHE A 80 8.98 3.31 -9.31
N VAL A 81 8.19 2.87 -8.33
CA VAL A 81 8.56 1.77 -7.40
C VAL A 81 8.79 0.46 -8.15
N ARG A 82 7.99 0.20 -9.18
CA ARG A 82 8.05 -0.98 -10.04
C ARG A 82 7.71 -0.59 -11.48
N PRO A 83 8.13 -1.37 -12.50
CA PRO A 83 7.75 -1.15 -13.88
C PRO A 83 6.24 -1.11 -14.06
N VAL A 84 5.74 -0.04 -14.69
CA VAL A 84 4.33 0.11 -15.03
C VAL A 84 4.11 -0.45 -16.43
N HIS A 85 3.25 -1.45 -16.54
CA HIS A 85 2.97 -2.12 -17.80
C HIS A 85 1.77 -1.52 -18.54
N ARG A 86 0.77 -1.04 -17.80
CA ARG A 86 -0.49 -0.49 -18.33
C ARG A 86 -0.94 0.69 -17.49
N VAL A 87 -1.70 1.57 -18.12
CA VAL A 87 -2.43 2.65 -17.46
C VAL A 87 -3.88 2.53 -17.92
N MET A 88 -4.80 2.44 -16.99
CA MET A 88 -6.24 2.41 -17.27
C MET A 88 -6.89 3.62 -16.62
N ALA A 89 -7.73 4.32 -17.38
CA ALA A 89 -8.49 5.44 -16.86
C ALA A 89 -9.87 5.46 -17.50
N LEU A 90 -10.90 5.23 -16.70
CA LEU A 90 -12.30 5.21 -17.11
C LEU A 90 -13.12 6.18 -16.25
N LEU A 91 -14.05 6.88 -16.89
CA LEU A 91 -15.13 7.60 -16.25
C LEU A 91 -16.45 7.07 -16.81
N GLY A 92 -17.15 6.27 -16.04
CA GLY A 92 -18.25 5.46 -16.55
C GLY A 92 -17.72 4.50 -17.63
N ASP A 93 -18.25 4.61 -18.84
CA ASP A 93 -17.88 3.83 -20.02
C ASP A 93 -16.80 4.47 -20.91
N LYS A 94 -16.39 5.72 -20.60
CA LYS A 94 -15.49 6.49 -21.44
C LYS A 94 -14.05 6.41 -20.95
N VAL A 95 -13.13 6.14 -21.87
CA VAL A 95 -11.69 6.24 -21.61
C VAL A 95 -11.29 7.69 -21.50
N ILE A 96 -10.67 8.06 -20.39
CA ILE A 96 -10.05 9.38 -20.20
C ILE A 96 -8.62 9.33 -20.72
N PRO A 97 -8.27 10.15 -21.74
CA PRO A 97 -6.93 10.11 -22.30
C PRO A 97 -5.89 10.64 -21.30
N LEU A 98 -4.95 9.78 -20.93
CA LEU A 98 -3.81 10.09 -20.08
C LEU A 98 -2.55 9.46 -20.67
N GLU A 99 -1.41 10.09 -20.43
CA GLU A 99 -0.11 9.49 -20.73
C GLU A 99 0.78 9.55 -19.49
N LEU A 100 0.99 8.39 -18.87
CA LEU A 100 1.78 8.24 -17.65
C LEU A 100 2.82 7.13 -17.84
N PHE A 101 4.05 7.37 -17.39
CA PHE A 101 5.15 6.39 -17.48
C PHE A 101 5.45 5.91 -18.92
N GLY A 102 5.17 6.76 -19.93
CA GLY A 102 5.30 6.40 -21.34
C GLY A 102 4.23 5.44 -21.86
N LYS A 103 3.09 5.34 -21.15
CA LYS A 103 1.93 4.53 -21.51
C LYS A 103 0.69 5.40 -21.66
N LYS A 104 -0.03 5.21 -22.75
CA LYS A 104 -1.35 5.82 -22.93
C LYS A 104 -2.39 5.00 -22.20
N SER A 105 -3.35 5.69 -21.58
CA SER A 105 -4.48 5.05 -20.92
C SER A 105 -5.40 4.38 -21.92
N ASP A 106 -5.98 3.28 -21.51
CA ASP A 106 -7.00 2.55 -22.23
C ASP A 106 -8.04 1.95 -21.25
N ARG A 107 -8.82 0.96 -21.69
CA ARG A 107 -9.78 0.21 -20.88
C ARG A 107 -9.32 -1.20 -20.52
N TYR A 108 -8.08 -1.51 -20.81
CA TYR A 108 -7.55 -2.86 -20.63
C TYR A 108 -6.67 -2.95 -19.39
N THR A 109 -6.85 -4.04 -18.63
CA THR A 109 -5.99 -4.40 -17.50
C THR A 109 -5.53 -5.85 -17.62
N ALA A 110 -4.90 -6.39 -16.59
CA ALA A 110 -4.53 -7.78 -16.50
C ALA A 110 -5.17 -8.41 -15.26
N GLY A 111 -5.54 -9.68 -15.38
CA GLY A 111 -5.85 -10.51 -14.23
C GLY A 111 -4.58 -11.07 -13.58
N HIS A 112 -4.76 -12.02 -12.66
CA HIS A 112 -3.66 -12.72 -12.00
C HIS A 112 -2.77 -13.43 -13.03
N ARG A 113 -1.45 -13.24 -12.89
CA ARG A 113 -0.49 -13.66 -13.92
C ARG A 113 -0.55 -15.15 -14.28
N PHE A 114 -0.85 -16.01 -13.31
CA PHE A 114 -0.84 -17.47 -13.50
C PHE A 114 -2.23 -18.11 -13.47
N LEU A 115 -3.19 -17.46 -12.79
CA LEU A 115 -4.51 -18.05 -12.55
C LEU A 115 -5.60 -17.49 -13.49
N ALA A 116 -5.38 -16.32 -14.09
CA ALA A 116 -6.34 -15.75 -15.02
C ALA A 116 -6.33 -16.52 -16.35
N SER A 117 -7.50 -16.70 -16.93
CA SER A 117 -7.68 -17.36 -18.23
C SER A 117 -7.19 -16.53 -19.42
N THR A 118 -7.00 -15.22 -19.23
CA THR A 118 -6.55 -14.29 -20.26
C THR A 118 -5.54 -13.28 -19.69
N ALA A 119 -4.57 -12.93 -20.52
CA ALA A 119 -3.57 -11.91 -20.18
C ALA A 119 -4.08 -10.46 -20.36
N CYS A 120 -5.24 -10.27 -20.99
CA CYS A 120 -5.81 -8.98 -21.27
C CYS A 120 -7.29 -8.98 -20.92
N VAL A 121 -7.66 -8.13 -19.98
CA VAL A 121 -9.02 -8.01 -19.45
C VAL A 121 -9.60 -6.68 -19.88
N GLU A 122 -10.68 -6.67 -20.62
CA GLU A 122 -11.39 -5.47 -21.04
C GLU A 122 -12.44 -5.07 -20.00
N LEU A 123 -12.47 -3.79 -19.65
CA LEU A 123 -13.51 -3.20 -18.82
C LEU A 123 -14.44 -2.33 -19.68
N LYS A 124 -15.71 -2.61 -19.64
CA LYS A 124 -16.72 -1.80 -20.33
C LYS A 124 -17.02 -0.52 -19.57
N THR A 125 -17.13 -0.61 -18.25
CA THR A 125 -17.38 0.52 -17.36
C THR A 125 -16.44 0.48 -16.14
N ALA A 126 -16.23 1.63 -15.52
CA ALA A 126 -15.45 1.73 -14.28
C ALA A 126 -16.08 0.93 -13.13
N ASP A 127 -17.42 0.86 -13.09
CA ASP A 127 -18.15 0.19 -12.00
C ASP A 127 -17.96 -1.33 -11.99
N ASP A 128 -17.57 -1.92 -13.12
CA ASP A 128 -17.31 -3.35 -13.23
C ASP A 128 -15.92 -3.77 -12.74
N TYR A 129 -15.06 -2.84 -12.34
CA TYR A 129 -13.63 -3.06 -12.08
C TYR A 129 -13.39 -4.20 -11.08
N GLU A 130 -13.91 -4.08 -9.88
CA GLU A 130 -13.67 -5.10 -8.84
C GLU A 130 -14.25 -6.46 -9.21
N LYS A 131 -15.47 -6.48 -9.76
CA LYS A 131 -16.17 -7.71 -10.13
C LYS A 131 -15.42 -8.46 -11.23
N ILE A 132 -15.00 -7.76 -12.27
CA ILE A 132 -14.27 -8.39 -13.39
C ILE A 132 -12.90 -8.86 -12.90
N LEU A 133 -12.15 -8.08 -12.13
CA LEU A 133 -10.87 -8.50 -11.58
C LEU A 133 -10.99 -9.74 -10.69
N TYR A 134 -12.04 -9.81 -9.88
CA TYR A 134 -12.30 -10.99 -9.05
C TYR A 134 -12.48 -12.28 -9.89
N THR A 135 -13.22 -12.20 -11.02
CA THR A 135 -13.35 -13.35 -11.93
C THR A 135 -12.02 -13.77 -12.57
N HIS A 136 -11.06 -12.84 -12.63
CA HIS A 136 -9.71 -13.07 -13.13
C HIS A 136 -8.67 -13.24 -11.99
N LYS A 137 -9.14 -13.68 -10.81
CA LYS A 137 -8.28 -14.04 -9.66
C LYS A 137 -7.47 -12.87 -9.11
N VAL A 138 -8.09 -11.69 -9.02
CA VAL A 138 -7.53 -10.52 -8.36
C VAL A 138 -8.57 -9.90 -7.43
N VAL A 139 -8.27 -9.85 -6.15
CA VAL A 139 -9.03 -9.09 -5.16
C VAL A 139 -8.47 -7.66 -5.12
N ALA A 140 -9.09 -6.75 -5.86
CA ALA A 140 -8.55 -5.40 -6.05
C ALA A 140 -8.59 -4.55 -4.77
N ASP A 141 -9.67 -4.66 -4.01
CA ASP A 141 -9.88 -3.94 -2.75
C ASP A 141 -8.91 -4.46 -1.68
N PHE A 142 -8.12 -3.55 -1.09
CA PHE A 142 -7.13 -3.90 -0.07
C PHE A 142 -7.78 -4.43 1.21
N ASP A 143 -8.83 -3.78 1.68
CA ASP A 143 -9.48 -4.15 2.95
C ASP A 143 -10.20 -5.50 2.82
N LYS A 144 -10.87 -5.76 1.70
CA LYS A 144 -11.46 -7.08 1.41
C LYS A 144 -10.41 -8.16 1.35
N ARG A 145 -9.26 -7.87 0.72
CA ARG A 145 -8.14 -8.81 0.62
C ARG A 145 -7.54 -9.12 2.00
N GLN A 146 -7.39 -8.10 2.84
CA GLN A 146 -6.94 -8.25 4.23
C GLN A 146 -7.92 -9.08 5.06
N GLN A 147 -9.22 -8.85 4.92
CA GLN A 147 -10.25 -9.64 5.61
C GLN A 147 -10.18 -11.12 5.22
N ILE A 148 -9.96 -11.43 3.94
CA ILE A 148 -9.78 -12.82 3.47
C ILE A 148 -8.55 -13.45 4.13
N ILE A 149 -7.43 -12.74 4.18
CA ILE A 149 -6.21 -13.22 4.83
C ILE A 149 -6.46 -13.47 6.31
N LYS A 150 -7.04 -12.51 7.01
CA LYS A 150 -7.32 -12.62 8.44
C LYS A 150 -8.26 -13.77 8.75
N ALA A 151 -9.35 -13.91 8.02
CA ALA A 151 -10.27 -15.04 8.18
C ALA A 151 -9.58 -16.39 7.92
N GLY A 152 -8.69 -16.44 6.91
CA GLY A 152 -7.89 -17.63 6.64
C GLY A 152 -6.92 -17.96 7.78
N LEU A 153 -6.21 -16.98 8.32
CA LEU A 153 -5.32 -17.16 9.48
C LEU A 153 -6.10 -17.64 10.70
N ASP A 154 -7.21 -17.00 11.01
CA ASP A 154 -8.06 -17.31 12.16
C ASP A 154 -8.66 -18.73 12.10
N SER A 155 -8.86 -19.29 10.90
CA SER A 155 -9.36 -20.65 10.71
C SER A 155 -8.38 -21.74 11.19
N TYR A 156 -7.08 -21.43 11.26
CA TYR A 156 -6.05 -22.34 11.77
C TYR A 156 -5.78 -22.20 13.28
N GLY A 157 -6.45 -21.29 13.97
CA GLY A 157 -6.31 -21.08 15.41
C GLY A 157 -5.36 -19.95 15.79
N ASN A 158 -4.62 -20.09 16.89
CA ASN A 158 -3.81 -19.02 17.43
C ASN A 158 -2.54 -18.77 16.59
N TRP A 159 -2.35 -17.53 16.17
CA TRP A 159 -1.18 -17.10 15.40
C TRP A 159 -0.61 -15.77 15.94
N ILE A 160 0.66 -15.51 15.62
CA ILE A 160 1.37 -14.28 16.00
C ILE A 160 1.57 -13.41 14.78
N GLY A 161 1.16 -12.15 14.90
CA GLY A 161 1.43 -11.10 13.91
C GLY A 161 0.84 -9.79 14.38
N ASP A 162 1.51 -8.72 14.02
CA ASP A 162 0.99 -7.37 14.20
C ASP A 162 0.27 -6.87 12.95
N GLN A 163 -0.35 -5.71 13.06
CA GLN A 163 -1.05 -5.08 11.95
C GLN A 163 -0.08 -4.75 10.79
N ALA A 164 1.16 -4.36 11.10
CA ALA A 164 2.15 -4.01 10.08
C ALA A 164 2.53 -5.22 9.22
N LEU A 165 2.70 -6.42 9.82
CA LEU A 165 2.92 -7.65 9.07
C LEU A 165 1.72 -8.01 8.20
N LEU A 166 0.51 -7.88 8.74
CA LEU A 166 -0.73 -8.15 8.00
C LEU A 166 -0.88 -7.20 6.81
N ASP A 167 -0.61 -5.91 7.00
CA ASP A 167 -0.67 -4.90 5.93
C ASP A 167 0.37 -5.21 4.84
N GLU A 168 1.61 -5.54 5.24
CA GLU A 168 2.67 -5.89 4.31
C GLU A 168 2.31 -7.12 3.49
N VAL A 169 1.84 -8.20 4.13
CA VAL A 169 1.44 -9.43 3.44
C VAL A 169 0.25 -9.18 2.51
N THR A 170 -0.72 -8.37 2.94
CA THR A 170 -1.85 -7.97 2.11
C THR A 170 -1.41 -7.26 0.83
N ALA A 171 -0.37 -6.42 0.93
CA ALA A 171 0.18 -5.70 -0.22
C ALA A 171 0.97 -6.60 -1.18
N LEU A 172 1.45 -7.77 -0.74
CA LEU A 172 2.28 -8.68 -1.53
C LEU A 172 1.48 -9.64 -2.43
N VAL A 173 0.19 -9.86 -2.16
CA VAL A 173 -0.63 -10.84 -2.87
C VAL A 173 -1.84 -10.20 -3.53
N GLU A 174 -2.31 -10.78 -4.63
CA GLU A 174 -3.52 -10.37 -5.35
C GLU A 174 -4.68 -11.33 -5.12
N TRP A 175 -4.36 -12.63 -4.91
CA TRP A 175 -5.28 -13.73 -4.68
C TRP A 175 -4.81 -14.54 -3.47
N PRO A 176 -5.13 -14.09 -2.25
CA PRO A 176 -4.57 -14.68 -1.04
C PRO A 176 -5.11 -16.08 -0.75
N VAL A 177 -4.21 -17.00 -0.50
CA VAL A 177 -4.48 -18.36 -0.02
C VAL A 177 -3.63 -18.61 1.22
N VAL A 178 -4.28 -18.80 2.37
CA VAL A 178 -3.58 -19.10 3.63
C VAL A 178 -3.31 -20.59 3.68
N MET A 179 -2.07 -20.95 4.02
CA MET A 179 -1.61 -22.34 4.12
C MET A 179 -0.84 -22.52 5.41
N GLN A 180 -0.81 -23.75 5.90
CA GLN A 180 -0.04 -24.13 7.09
C GLN A 180 1.15 -24.98 6.67
N GLY A 181 2.34 -24.61 7.14
CA GLY A 181 3.56 -25.40 7.04
C GLY A 181 4.10 -25.76 8.42
N ALA A 182 5.14 -26.60 8.44
CA ALA A 182 5.80 -27.04 9.66
C ALA A 182 7.32 -27.09 9.49
N PHE A 183 8.03 -26.97 10.61
CA PHE A 183 9.45 -27.20 10.68
C PHE A 183 9.76 -28.32 11.71
N LYS A 184 10.99 -28.81 11.72
CA LYS A 184 11.38 -29.85 12.68
C LYS A 184 11.28 -29.37 14.13
N GLN A 185 10.69 -30.16 15.00
CA GLN A 185 10.48 -29.79 16.40
C GLN A 185 11.79 -29.46 17.13
N ASP A 186 12.92 -30.05 16.73
CA ASP A 186 14.24 -29.81 17.32
C ASP A 186 14.63 -28.31 17.31
N TYR A 187 14.13 -27.52 16.34
CA TYR A 187 14.40 -26.09 16.31
C TYR A 187 13.66 -25.29 17.40
N LEU A 188 12.67 -25.89 18.09
CA LEU A 188 12.04 -25.29 19.27
C LEU A 188 12.99 -25.14 20.46
N ASN A 189 14.18 -25.76 20.41
CA ASN A 189 15.25 -25.53 21.38
C ASN A 189 15.95 -24.17 21.20
N LEU A 190 15.75 -23.50 20.08
CA LEU A 190 16.18 -22.12 19.89
C LEU A 190 15.31 -21.15 20.71
N PRO A 191 15.84 -19.99 21.11
CA PRO A 191 15.01 -18.93 21.70
C PRO A 191 13.81 -18.60 20.82
N PRO A 192 12.60 -18.52 21.40
CA PRO A 192 11.38 -18.22 20.65
C PRO A 192 11.49 -16.92 19.82
N GLU A 193 12.21 -15.93 20.33
CA GLU A 193 12.45 -14.64 19.67
C GLU A 193 13.20 -14.82 18.35
N CYS A 194 14.18 -15.71 18.31
CA CYS A 194 14.93 -16.02 17.08
C CYS A 194 14.04 -16.67 16.03
N LEU A 195 13.16 -17.59 16.46
CA LEU A 195 12.21 -18.25 15.57
C LEU A 195 11.19 -17.26 15.02
N ILE A 196 10.57 -16.46 15.89
CA ILE A 196 9.57 -15.45 15.52
C ILE A 196 10.18 -14.42 14.57
N LEU A 197 11.36 -13.89 14.89
CA LEU A 197 12.06 -12.93 14.04
C LEU A 197 12.34 -13.50 12.65
N THR A 198 12.85 -14.73 12.59
CA THR A 198 13.15 -15.40 11.32
C THR A 198 11.89 -15.60 10.48
N MET A 199 10.80 -16.04 11.06
CA MET A 199 9.54 -16.25 10.37
C MET A 199 8.91 -14.93 9.92
N GLN A 200 8.79 -13.93 10.79
CA GLN A 200 8.09 -12.69 10.48
C GLN A 200 8.91 -11.73 9.61
N LYS A 201 10.15 -11.42 10.02
CA LYS A 201 10.96 -10.42 9.32
C LYS A 201 11.48 -10.91 7.97
N ASN A 202 11.97 -12.15 7.93
CA ASN A 202 12.62 -12.65 6.74
C ASN A 202 11.65 -13.30 5.74
N GLN A 203 10.62 -14.01 6.23
CA GLN A 203 9.74 -14.82 5.40
C GLN A 203 8.29 -14.34 5.35
N LYS A 204 7.89 -13.40 6.21
CA LYS A 204 6.52 -12.91 6.31
C LYS A 204 5.50 -13.98 6.69
N TYR A 205 5.94 -14.94 7.51
CA TYR A 205 5.09 -15.99 8.04
C TYR A 205 4.51 -15.59 9.40
N PHE A 206 3.41 -16.24 9.77
CA PHE A 206 2.73 -16.09 11.05
C PHE A 206 2.96 -17.33 11.90
N PRO A 207 3.82 -17.26 12.93
CA PRO A 207 4.04 -18.36 13.86
C PRO A 207 2.76 -18.74 14.60
N GLN A 208 2.62 -20.00 14.97
CA GLN A 208 1.45 -20.50 15.72
C GLN A 208 1.78 -20.89 17.16
N TYR A 209 0.77 -20.70 18.04
CA TYR A 209 0.81 -21.14 19.44
C TYR A 209 -0.16 -22.29 19.71
N ASP A 210 0.19 -23.08 20.70
CA ASP A 210 -0.77 -24.00 21.30
C ASP A 210 -1.74 -23.28 22.27
N LYS A 211 -2.68 -24.04 22.83
CA LYS A 211 -3.68 -23.53 23.79
C LYS A 211 -3.04 -23.05 25.10
N THR A 212 -1.80 -23.40 25.38
CA THR A 212 -1.04 -22.98 26.58
C THR A 212 -0.22 -21.72 26.35
N GLY A 213 -0.23 -21.17 25.14
CA GLY A 213 0.55 -19.99 24.75
C GLY A 213 2.01 -20.28 24.39
N ARG A 214 2.37 -21.54 24.16
CA ARG A 214 3.71 -21.93 23.72
C ARG A 214 3.81 -21.94 22.21
N LEU A 215 4.94 -21.48 21.69
CA LEU A 215 5.24 -21.55 20.26
C LEU A 215 5.25 -23.01 19.80
N THR A 216 4.56 -23.28 18.70
CA THR A 216 4.56 -24.60 18.05
C THR A 216 5.58 -24.64 16.92
N HIS A 217 5.79 -25.83 16.35
CA HIS A 217 6.60 -26.00 15.15
C HIS A 217 5.82 -25.72 13.84
N GLN A 218 4.62 -25.17 13.97
CA GLN A 218 3.76 -24.83 12.84
C GLN A 218 3.78 -23.33 12.57
N PHE A 219 3.60 -22.96 11.32
CA PHE A 219 3.49 -21.57 10.89
C PHE A 219 2.48 -21.44 9.76
N LEU A 220 1.91 -20.24 9.61
CA LEU A 220 1.03 -19.92 8.51
C LEU A 220 1.75 -19.02 7.51
N LEU A 221 1.49 -19.25 6.25
CA LEU A 221 1.97 -18.44 5.15
C LEU A 221 0.80 -18.04 4.25
N VAL A 222 0.96 -16.92 3.54
CA VAL A 222 -0.02 -16.46 2.56
C VAL A 222 0.60 -16.55 1.18
N SER A 223 0.01 -17.38 0.35
CA SER A 223 0.39 -17.58 -1.05
C SER A 223 -0.46 -16.75 -1.99
N ASN A 224 0.07 -16.47 -3.18
CA ASN A 224 -0.65 -15.85 -4.29
C ASN A 224 -1.14 -16.89 -5.33
N VAL A 225 -1.03 -18.17 -5.03
CA VAL A 225 -1.43 -19.29 -5.91
C VAL A 225 -2.07 -20.41 -5.11
N GLU A 226 -2.89 -21.22 -5.78
CA GLU A 226 -3.69 -22.29 -5.16
C GLU A 226 -2.97 -23.67 -5.10
N VAL A 227 -1.73 -23.78 -5.57
CA VAL A 227 -0.96 -25.06 -5.60
C VAL A 227 -0.35 -25.31 -4.23
N VAL A 228 -1.12 -25.96 -3.34
CA VAL A 228 -0.83 -26.08 -1.91
C VAL A 228 0.48 -26.84 -1.63
N ASP A 229 0.58 -28.10 -2.08
CA ASP A 229 1.70 -29.00 -1.69
C ASP A 229 3.08 -28.45 -2.08
N LYS A 230 3.23 -27.98 -3.32
CA LYS A 230 4.51 -27.42 -3.81
C LYS A 230 4.90 -26.13 -3.11
N VAL A 231 3.89 -25.31 -2.76
CA VAL A 231 4.12 -24.04 -2.06
C VAL A 231 4.56 -24.31 -0.63
N ILE A 232 3.89 -25.21 0.08
CA ILE A 232 4.25 -25.59 1.45
C ILE A 232 5.67 -26.17 1.46
N ASP A 233 5.96 -27.19 0.67
CA ASP A 233 7.28 -27.84 0.62
C ASP A 233 8.41 -26.83 0.30
N GLY A 234 8.18 -25.94 -0.65
CA GLY A 234 9.14 -24.88 -0.99
C GLY A 234 9.42 -23.94 0.20
N ASN A 235 8.37 -23.49 0.90
CA ASN A 235 8.50 -22.57 2.03
C ASN A 235 9.11 -23.26 3.27
N GLU A 236 8.76 -24.51 3.56
CA GLU A 236 9.38 -25.31 4.61
C GLU A 236 10.89 -25.53 4.37
N ARG A 237 11.28 -25.73 3.11
CA ARG A 237 12.70 -25.87 2.73
C ARG A 237 13.47 -24.58 2.97
N VAL A 238 12.89 -23.43 2.59
CA VAL A 238 13.53 -22.11 2.84
C VAL A 238 13.66 -21.85 4.33
N LEU A 239 12.60 -22.09 5.10
CA LEU A 239 12.62 -21.89 6.54
C LEU A 239 13.64 -22.82 7.23
N ARG A 240 13.71 -24.09 6.82
CA ARG A 240 14.68 -25.06 7.35
C ARG A 240 16.12 -24.56 7.20
N ALA A 241 16.52 -24.10 6.02
CA ALA A 241 17.86 -23.56 5.80
C ALA A 241 18.17 -22.38 6.74
N ARG A 242 17.20 -21.50 6.96
CA ARG A 242 17.36 -20.37 7.89
C ARG A 242 17.48 -20.81 9.35
N LEU A 243 16.72 -21.82 9.76
CA LEU A 243 16.76 -22.33 11.11
C LEU A 243 18.02 -23.15 11.39
N GLU A 244 18.56 -23.84 10.38
CA GLU A 244 19.87 -24.49 10.45
C GLU A 244 20.98 -23.46 10.70
N ASP A 245 21.01 -22.38 9.94
CA ASP A 245 21.94 -21.26 10.15
C ASP A 245 21.78 -20.66 11.56
N ALA A 246 20.54 -20.37 11.98
CA ALA A 246 20.27 -19.81 13.30
C ALA A 246 20.75 -20.73 14.43
N THR A 247 20.56 -22.04 14.28
CA THR A 247 21.03 -23.05 15.24
C THR A 247 22.55 -23.03 15.33
N PHE A 248 23.24 -23.01 14.21
CA PHE A 248 24.69 -22.95 14.16
C PHE A 248 25.24 -21.71 14.86
N PHE A 249 24.71 -20.55 14.56
CA PHE A 249 25.14 -19.30 15.20
C PHE A 249 24.83 -19.28 16.71
N TYR A 250 23.63 -19.72 17.10
CA TYR A 250 23.24 -19.78 18.52
C TYR A 250 24.18 -20.69 19.31
N GLN A 251 24.45 -21.89 18.80
CA GLN A 251 25.39 -22.83 19.47
C GLN A 251 26.82 -22.27 19.54
N THR A 252 27.26 -21.57 18.47
CA THR A 252 28.58 -20.92 18.45
C THR A 252 28.66 -19.79 19.48
N ASP A 253 27.60 -19.03 19.64
CA ASP A 253 27.53 -17.92 20.59
C ASP A 253 27.52 -18.40 22.05
N LEU A 254 26.89 -19.54 22.34
CA LEU A 254 26.91 -20.13 23.66
C LEU A 254 28.32 -20.53 24.15
N ASN A 255 29.24 -20.79 23.23
CA ASN A 255 30.61 -21.19 23.54
C ASN A 255 31.57 -20.00 23.79
N ILE A 256 31.12 -18.76 23.52
CA ILE A 256 31.96 -17.55 23.63
C ILE A 256 31.28 -16.56 24.55
N ARG A 257 31.94 -16.17 25.63
CA ARG A 257 31.42 -15.14 26.54
C ARG A 257 31.35 -13.79 25.83
N LEU A 258 30.33 -13.01 26.12
CA LEU A 258 30.10 -11.72 25.47
C LEU A 258 31.26 -10.72 25.71
N GLU A 259 31.80 -10.74 26.94
CA GLU A 259 32.96 -9.91 27.31
C GLU A 259 34.22 -10.21 26.48
N ASP A 260 34.43 -11.47 26.06
CA ASP A 260 35.59 -11.86 25.26
C ASP A 260 35.49 -11.29 23.80
N ARG A 261 34.31 -10.84 23.39
CA ARG A 261 34.08 -10.18 22.08
C ARG A 261 34.39 -8.69 22.13
N VAL A 262 34.41 -8.04 23.29
CA VAL A 262 34.64 -6.58 23.40
C VAL A 262 35.96 -6.12 22.75
N PRO A 263 37.10 -6.84 22.93
CA PRO A 263 38.33 -6.46 22.26
C PRO A 263 38.25 -6.47 20.72
N LEU A 264 37.38 -7.32 20.17
CA LEU A 264 37.22 -7.41 18.69
C LEU A 264 36.56 -6.17 18.10
N LEU A 265 35.75 -5.44 18.88
CA LEU A 265 35.12 -4.19 18.47
C LEU A 265 36.13 -3.09 18.15
N LYS A 266 37.34 -3.13 18.74
CA LYS A 266 38.43 -2.20 18.44
C LYS A 266 38.89 -2.25 16.97
N LYS A 267 38.59 -3.34 16.26
CA LYS A 267 38.93 -3.55 14.84
C LYS A 267 37.83 -3.09 13.88
N VAL A 268 36.66 -2.71 14.40
CA VAL A 268 35.53 -2.23 13.58
C VAL A 268 35.76 -0.76 13.26
N ILE A 269 35.82 -0.43 11.98
CA ILE A 269 35.93 0.94 11.48
C ILE A 269 34.52 1.34 11.07
N TYR A 270 34.05 2.49 11.58
CA TYR A 270 32.76 3.09 11.25
C TYR A 270 32.92 4.17 10.16
#